data_48597e4281a9a4aebbb8b39f7d3cb75d
#
_entry.id   48597e4281a9a4aebbb8b39f7d3cb75d
#
_cell.length_a   1.000
_cell.length_b   1.000
_cell.length_c   1.000
_cell.angle_alpha   90.00
_cell.angle_beta   90.00
_cell.angle_gamma   90.00
#
_symmetry.space_group_name_H-M   'P 1'
#
loop_
_entity.id
_entity.type
_entity.pdbx_description
1 polymer ?
#
loop_
_entity_poly.entity_id
_entity_poly.type
_entity_poly.pdbx_seq_one_letter_code
_entity_poly.pdbx_strand_id
1 'polypeptide(L)'
;MDPAAAMSINRPSSLVNWLQSFKDNNSLLIHLSTDQVYEGVRSFYKEDDEALPVNMYGKTKIAAEKHIIANCSNYAILRSSIIYGPQTISPVSKSLPIQWIDSVLKQGQEVEFFHDELRCPVYVKDVVDVIIALSKKWISDGKQMQLLLNVGGPNRVSRFQMAETVARIRGYNHSLIKSVSASSVNRGVISPADISMDISILIRVLGINPCSFEDGVRSTLEISDSS
;
A
#
# COMPACT_ATOMS: atom_id res chain seq x y z
N MET A 1 -10.48 14.32 -11.91
CA MET A 1 -10.44 13.14 -12.81
C MET A 1 -11.88 12.69 -13.04
N ASP A 2 -12.28 12.45 -14.27
CA ASP A 2 -13.61 11.93 -14.60
C ASP A 2 -13.80 10.55 -13.93
N PRO A 3 -14.86 10.34 -13.15
CA PRO A 3 -15.16 9.07 -12.49
C PRO A 3 -15.29 7.88 -13.44
N ALA A 4 -15.87 8.08 -14.63
CA ALA A 4 -16.03 7.01 -15.62
C ALA A 4 -14.69 6.61 -16.23
N ALA A 5 -13.83 7.57 -16.56
CA ALA A 5 -12.48 7.31 -17.03
C ALA A 5 -11.63 6.60 -15.96
N ALA A 6 -11.70 7.04 -14.71
CA ALA A 6 -10.99 6.39 -13.60
C ALA A 6 -11.44 4.92 -13.42
N MET A 7 -12.73 4.66 -13.52
CA MET A 7 -13.29 3.32 -13.41
C MET A 7 -12.84 2.42 -14.58
N SER A 8 -12.84 2.95 -15.80
CA SER A 8 -12.39 2.22 -17.01
C SER A 8 -10.91 1.86 -16.95
N ILE A 9 -10.05 2.81 -16.53
CA ILE A 9 -8.59 2.62 -16.47
C ILE A 9 -8.20 1.59 -15.38
N ASN A 10 -8.82 1.67 -14.20
CA ASN A 10 -8.44 0.82 -13.06
C ASN A 10 -9.06 -0.58 -13.11
N ARG A 11 -10.09 -0.82 -13.91
CA ARG A 11 -10.69 -2.14 -14.08
C ARG A 11 -9.92 -2.96 -15.12
N PRO A 12 -9.29 -4.10 -14.77
CA PRO A 12 -8.41 -4.84 -15.67
C PRO A 12 -9.17 -5.72 -16.67
N SER A 13 -10.24 -5.21 -17.30
CA SER A 13 -11.13 -6.00 -18.15
C SER A 13 -10.41 -6.62 -19.36
N SER A 14 -9.54 -5.86 -20.04
CA SER A 14 -8.80 -6.37 -21.19
C SER A 14 -7.83 -7.49 -20.80
N LEU A 15 -7.13 -7.34 -19.67
CA LEU A 15 -6.22 -8.38 -19.16
C LEU A 15 -7.00 -9.63 -18.75
N VAL A 16 -8.12 -9.47 -18.06
CA VAL A 16 -8.97 -10.60 -17.62
C VAL A 16 -9.53 -11.35 -18.83
N ASN A 17 -10.06 -10.64 -19.83
CA ASN A 17 -10.55 -11.26 -21.08
C ASN A 17 -9.44 -12.01 -21.82
N TRP A 18 -8.23 -11.44 -21.88
CA TRP A 18 -7.07 -12.08 -22.48
C TRP A 18 -6.69 -13.37 -21.73
N LEU A 19 -6.65 -13.34 -20.39
CA LEU A 19 -6.38 -14.54 -19.58
C LEU A 19 -7.43 -15.64 -19.80
N GLN A 20 -8.71 -15.28 -19.92
CA GLN A 20 -9.80 -16.22 -20.21
C GLN A 20 -9.70 -16.86 -21.61
N SER A 21 -9.00 -16.24 -22.55
CA SER A 21 -8.83 -16.78 -23.91
C SER A 21 -7.90 -18.00 -23.97
N PHE A 22 -7.11 -18.27 -22.94
CA PHE A 22 -6.25 -19.44 -22.87
C PHE A 22 -7.05 -20.70 -22.48
N LYS A 23 -6.99 -21.73 -23.32
CA LYS A 23 -7.73 -22.98 -23.11
C LYS A 23 -7.41 -23.69 -21.79
N ASP A 24 -6.16 -23.58 -21.33
CA ASP A 24 -5.68 -24.32 -20.15
C ASP A 24 -5.87 -23.54 -18.83
N ASN A 25 -6.33 -22.31 -18.87
CA ASN A 25 -6.60 -21.40 -17.74
C ASN A 25 -5.65 -21.55 -16.52
N ASN A 26 -4.35 -21.72 -16.81
CA ASN A 26 -3.32 -22.11 -15.87
C ASN A 26 -2.43 -20.91 -15.51
N SER A 27 -3.05 -19.73 -15.41
CA SER A 27 -2.39 -18.46 -15.13
C SER A 27 -2.84 -17.91 -13.78
N LEU A 28 -1.91 -17.40 -12.98
CA LEU A 28 -2.20 -16.67 -11.74
C LEU A 28 -2.23 -15.17 -12.03
N LEU A 29 -3.31 -14.50 -11.69
CA LEU A 29 -3.40 -13.04 -11.68
C LEU A 29 -3.10 -12.51 -10.28
N ILE A 30 -1.95 -11.82 -10.12
CA ILE A 30 -1.66 -11.08 -8.89
C ILE A 30 -2.04 -9.62 -9.10
N HIS A 31 -3.02 -9.13 -8.35
CA HIS A 31 -3.55 -7.77 -8.44
C HIS A 31 -3.18 -6.96 -7.22
N LEU A 32 -2.45 -5.84 -7.42
CA LEU A 32 -2.16 -4.90 -6.36
C LEU A 32 -3.35 -3.95 -6.16
N SER A 33 -4.11 -4.17 -5.09
CA SER A 33 -5.18 -3.32 -4.61
C SER A 33 -4.67 -2.34 -3.53
N THR A 34 -5.53 -1.82 -2.67
CA THR A 34 -5.19 -0.75 -1.73
C THR A 34 -5.96 -0.88 -0.42
N ASP A 35 -5.40 -0.38 0.67
CA ASP A 35 -6.06 -0.15 1.96
C ASP A 35 -7.22 0.86 1.87
N GLN A 36 -7.25 1.73 0.84
CA GLN A 36 -8.32 2.71 0.63
C GLN A 36 -9.67 2.10 0.19
N VAL A 37 -9.78 0.78 0.12
CA VAL A 37 -11.05 0.09 0.01
C VAL A 37 -11.84 0.11 1.32
N TYR A 38 -11.18 0.37 2.44
CA TYR A 38 -11.79 0.45 3.77
C TYR A 38 -12.30 1.84 4.10
N GLU A 39 -13.36 1.90 4.92
CA GLU A 39 -14.03 3.14 5.29
C GLU A 39 -13.18 4.06 6.16
N GLY A 40 -12.39 3.50 7.06
CA GLY A 40 -11.47 4.26 7.92
C GLY A 40 -12.06 4.72 9.25
N VAL A 41 -13.09 4.05 9.75
CA VAL A 41 -13.76 4.36 11.03
C VAL A 41 -13.27 3.51 12.21
N ARG A 42 -12.43 2.53 11.95
CA ARG A 42 -11.78 1.67 12.97
C ARG A 42 -10.36 1.29 12.57
N SER A 43 -9.61 0.72 13.51
CA SER A 43 -8.27 0.21 13.26
C SER A 43 -8.25 -1.29 12.96
N PHE A 44 -7.18 -1.73 12.30
CA PHE A 44 -6.84 -3.13 12.02
C PHE A 44 -7.91 -3.90 11.26
N TYR A 45 -8.28 -3.36 10.08
CA TYR A 45 -9.19 -4.04 9.15
C TYR A 45 -8.66 -5.41 8.73
N LYS A 46 -9.56 -6.39 8.70
CA LYS A 46 -9.30 -7.74 8.20
C LYS A 46 -9.80 -7.89 6.77
N GLU A 47 -9.39 -8.94 6.10
CA GLU A 47 -9.75 -9.20 4.71
C GLU A 47 -11.26 -9.45 4.50
N ASP A 48 -11.93 -10.02 5.51
CA ASP A 48 -13.37 -10.29 5.53
C ASP A 48 -14.21 -9.10 5.98
N ASP A 49 -13.59 -8.00 6.40
CA ASP A 49 -14.31 -6.77 6.70
C ASP A 49 -14.91 -6.13 5.44
N GLU A 50 -16.07 -5.53 5.60
CA GLU A 50 -16.75 -4.88 4.49
C GLU A 50 -15.90 -3.75 3.90
N ALA A 51 -15.72 -3.78 2.58
CA ALA A 51 -14.99 -2.75 1.85
C ALA A 51 -15.94 -1.62 1.45
N LEU A 52 -15.90 -0.51 2.20
CA LEU A 52 -16.72 0.70 2.02
C LEU A 52 -15.85 1.92 1.69
N PRO A 53 -15.34 2.04 0.45
CA PRO A 53 -14.42 3.11 0.10
C PRO A 53 -15.08 4.49 0.13
N VAL A 54 -14.42 5.44 0.79
CA VAL A 54 -14.92 6.83 0.95
C VAL A 54 -14.57 7.74 -0.22
N ASN A 55 -13.65 7.32 -1.11
CA ASN A 55 -13.21 8.12 -2.26
C ASN A 55 -13.24 7.33 -3.57
N MET A 56 -13.10 8.07 -4.69
CA MET A 56 -13.17 7.47 -6.02
C MET A 56 -12.07 6.45 -6.28
N TYR A 57 -10.85 6.67 -5.77
CA TYR A 57 -9.76 5.73 -5.92
C TYR A 57 -10.10 4.36 -5.31
N GLY A 58 -10.53 4.32 -4.06
CA GLY A 58 -10.98 3.09 -3.41
C GLY A 58 -12.14 2.42 -4.14
N LYS A 59 -13.12 3.23 -4.64
CA LYS A 59 -14.26 2.71 -5.43
C LYS A 59 -13.81 2.00 -6.72
N THR A 60 -12.84 2.55 -7.42
CA THR A 60 -12.31 1.93 -8.64
C THR A 60 -11.54 0.65 -8.34
N LYS A 61 -10.80 0.61 -7.22
CA LYS A 61 -10.04 -0.57 -6.81
C LYS A 61 -10.97 -1.71 -6.37
N ILE A 62 -12.03 -1.42 -5.60
CA ILE A 62 -13.02 -2.46 -5.23
C ILE A 62 -13.79 -2.98 -6.45
N ALA A 63 -14.06 -2.16 -7.44
CA ALA A 63 -14.65 -2.60 -8.70
C ALA A 63 -13.72 -3.54 -9.47
N ALA A 64 -12.41 -3.29 -9.44
CA ALA A 64 -11.40 -4.19 -10.00
C ALA A 64 -11.34 -5.52 -9.26
N GLU A 65 -11.31 -5.52 -7.91
CA GLU A 65 -11.34 -6.73 -7.08
C GLU A 65 -12.56 -7.59 -7.42
N LYS A 66 -13.77 -7.01 -7.41
CA LYS A 66 -15.01 -7.71 -7.75
C LYS A 66 -14.99 -8.29 -9.15
N HIS A 67 -14.43 -7.56 -10.13
CA HIS A 67 -14.32 -8.04 -11.50
C HIS A 67 -13.36 -9.24 -11.62
N ILE A 68 -12.22 -9.20 -10.94
CA ILE A 68 -11.25 -10.31 -10.91
C ILE A 68 -11.86 -11.54 -10.25
N ILE A 69 -12.46 -11.38 -9.07
CA ILE A 69 -13.11 -12.48 -8.33
C ILE A 69 -14.18 -13.18 -9.17
N ALA A 70 -14.98 -12.42 -9.92
CA ALA A 70 -16.07 -12.96 -10.73
C ALA A 70 -15.59 -13.64 -12.03
N ASN A 71 -14.38 -13.35 -12.51
CA ASN A 71 -13.98 -13.74 -13.86
C ASN A 71 -12.65 -14.52 -13.93
N CYS A 72 -11.87 -14.59 -12.85
CA CYS A 72 -10.60 -15.33 -12.83
C CYS A 72 -10.71 -16.57 -11.95
N SER A 73 -10.23 -17.70 -12.45
CA SER A 73 -10.16 -18.96 -11.68
C SER A 73 -9.05 -18.92 -10.64
N ASN A 74 -7.93 -18.24 -10.96
CA ASN A 74 -6.77 -18.13 -10.10
C ASN A 74 -6.37 -16.67 -9.93
N TYR A 75 -6.40 -16.21 -8.70
CA TYR A 75 -6.02 -14.84 -8.37
C TYR A 75 -5.43 -14.71 -6.97
N ALA A 76 -4.58 -13.71 -6.79
CA ALA A 76 -4.18 -13.17 -5.51
C ALA A 76 -4.40 -11.66 -5.51
N ILE A 77 -5.29 -11.16 -4.68
CA ILE A 77 -5.57 -9.73 -4.53
C ILE A 77 -4.84 -9.24 -3.28
N LEU A 78 -3.96 -8.25 -3.45
CA LEU A 78 -3.13 -7.68 -2.40
C LEU A 78 -3.62 -6.28 -2.08
N ARG A 79 -4.37 -6.12 -0.98
CA ARG A 79 -4.73 -4.80 -0.44
C ARG A 79 -3.53 -4.22 0.26
N SER A 80 -2.75 -3.41 -0.48
CA SER A 80 -1.52 -2.83 0.05
C SER A 80 -1.77 -1.50 0.74
N SER A 81 -1.07 -1.28 1.85
CA SER A 81 -0.91 0.05 2.43
C SER A 81 0.11 0.88 1.64
N ILE A 82 0.55 2.01 2.19
CA ILE A 82 1.57 2.85 1.57
C ILE A 82 2.84 2.04 1.36
N ILE A 83 3.21 1.82 0.10
CA ILE A 83 4.48 1.20 -0.25
C ILE A 83 5.57 2.26 -0.21
N TYR A 84 6.66 1.97 0.49
CA TYR A 84 7.85 2.82 0.56
C TYR A 84 9.12 1.99 0.38
N GLY A 85 10.21 2.63 0.02
CA GLY A 85 11.50 1.97 -0.20
C GLY A 85 12.48 2.90 -0.90
N PRO A 86 13.67 2.41 -1.28
CA PRO A 86 14.68 3.20 -1.97
C PRO A 86 14.18 3.74 -3.31
N GLN A 87 14.83 4.79 -3.79
CA GLN A 87 14.55 5.37 -5.10
C GLN A 87 14.80 4.33 -6.20
N THR A 88 14.01 4.39 -7.25
CA THR A 88 14.17 3.54 -8.42
C THR A 88 15.42 3.93 -9.22
N ILE A 89 15.97 2.99 -10.02
CA ILE A 89 17.11 3.23 -10.93
C ILE A 89 16.81 4.40 -11.87
N SER A 90 15.58 4.48 -12.38
CA SER A 90 15.12 5.66 -13.12
C SER A 90 14.28 6.53 -12.19
N PRO A 91 14.76 7.73 -11.83
CA PRO A 91 14.02 8.60 -10.91
C PRO A 91 12.61 8.89 -11.42
N VAL A 92 11.63 8.82 -10.52
CA VAL A 92 10.25 9.22 -10.82
C VAL A 92 10.09 10.72 -10.63
N SER A 93 9.24 11.35 -11.44
CA SER A 93 8.99 12.80 -11.38
C SER A 93 8.38 13.26 -10.06
N LYS A 94 7.64 12.37 -9.38
CA LYS A 94 7.03 12.63 -8.08
C LYS A 94 7.86 11.97 -6.98
N SER A 95 8.28 12.75 -5.99
CA SER A 95 9.00 12.22 -4.82
C SER A 95 8.18 11.15 -4.09
N LEU A 96 8.84 10.07 -3.69
CA LEU A 96 8.27 9.05 -2.83
C LEU A 96 8.12 9.59 -1.40
N PRO A 97 7.16 9.09 -0.59
CA PRO A 97 6.82 9.70 0.70
C PRO A 97 8.01 9.88 1.64
N ILE A 98 8.87 8.88 1.81
CA ILE A 98 10.02 8.95 2.74
C ILE A 98 11.08 9.90 2.22
N GLN A 99 11.39 9.87 0.92
CA GLN A 99 12.35 10.79 0.29
C GLN A 99 11.87 12.23 0.33
N TRP A 100 10.56 12.46 0.19
CA TRP A 100 9.99 13.79 0.31
C TRP A 100 10.15 14.33 1.73
N ILE A 101 9.82 13.53 2.76
CA ILE A 101 10.00 13.90 4.17
C ILE A 101 11.47 14.21 4.45
N ASP A 102 12.40 13.34 4.03
CA ASP A 102 13.83 13.53 4.20
C ASP A 102 14.29 14.85 3.54
N SER A 103 13.87 15.10 2.31
CA SER A 103 14.24 16.31 1.57
C SER A 103 13.79 17.60 2.24
N VAL A 104 12.53 17.70 2.67
CA VAL A 104 11.99 18.94 3.27
C VAL A 104 12.59 19.21 4.64
N LEU A 105 12.82 18.18 5.44
CA LEU A 105 13.45 18.32 6.76
C LEU A 105 14.94 18.64 6.65
N LYS A 106 15.64 18.05 5.68
CA LYS A 106 17.05 18.38 5.37
C LYS A 106 17.24 19.85 4.98
N GLN A 107 16.24 20.44 4.31
CA GLN A 107 16.26 21.85 3.91
C GLN A 107 15.89 22.80 5.06
N GLY A 108 15.60 22.28 6.25
CA GLY A 108 15.20 23.09 7.40
C GLY A 108 13.79 23.68 7.27
N GLN A 109 12.95 23.12 6.42
CA GLN A 109 11.58 23.59 6.23
C GLN A 109 10.66 23.09 7.34
N GLU A 110 9.86 24.01 7.90
CA GLU A 110 8.78 23.68 8.80
C GLU A 110 7.61 23.12 7.99
N VAL A 111 7.13 21.93 8.31
CA VAL A 111 6.10 21.22 7.54
C VAL A 111 5.05 20.60 8.45
N GLU A 112 3.78 20.74 8.05
CA GLU A 112 2.62 20.15 8.73
C GLU A 112 2.41 18.70 8.31
N PHE A 113 2.19 17.83 9.30
CA PHE A 113 1.88 16.42 9.10
C PHE A 113 0.65 16.01 9.91
N PHE A 114 -0.22 15.21 9.28
CA PHE A 114 -1.46 14.74 9.91
C PHE A 114 -1.18 13.69 10.98
N HIS A 115 -1.69 13.93 12.19
CA HIS A 115 -1.58 12.98 13.30
C HIS A 115 -2.72 11.96 13.35
N ASP A 116 -3.82 12.22 12.66
CA ASP A 116 -5.08 11.48 12.66
C ASP A 116 -5.35 10.69 11.36
N GLU A 117 -4.39 10.61 10.44
CA GLU A 117 -4.41 9.69 9.31
C GLU A 117 -3.46 8.52 9.56
N LEU A 118 -4.01 7.35 9.87
CA LEU A 118 -3.26 6.18 10.30
C LEU A 118 -3.23 5.08 9.23
N ARG A 119 -2.06 4.48 9.02
CA ARG A 119 -1.75 3.48 8.00
C ARG A 119 -0.80 2.42 8.55
N CYS A 120 -0.63 1.32 7.83
CA CYS A 120 0.40 0.31 8.07
C CYS A 120 1.39 0.28 6.89
N PRO A 121 2.29 1.29 6.74
CA PRO A 121 3.20 1.36 5.60
C PRO A 121 4.02 0.08 5.47
N VAL A 122 4.19 -0.40 4.24
CA VAL A 122 4.92 -1.63 3.93
C VAL A 122 6.16 -1.34 3.11
N TYR A 123 7.27 -1.96 3.49
CA TYR A 123 8.53 -1.84 2.74
C TYR A 123 8.42 -2.57 1.41
N VAL A 124 8.92 -1.96 0.34
CA VAL A 124 8.77 -2.50 -1.03
C VAL A 124 9.33 -3.90 -1.19
N LYS A 125 10.42 -4.23 -0.49
CA LYS A 125 11.02 -5.57 -0.53
C LYS A 125 10.07 -6.61 0.04
N ASP A 126 9.35 -6.31 1.12
CA ASP A 126 8.36 -7.23 1.68
C ASP A 126 7.22 -7.50 0.68
N VAL A 127 6.79 -6.49 -0.08
CA VAL A 127 5.80 -6.66 -1.15
C VAL A 127 6.33 -7.61 -2.24
N VAL A 128 7.59 -7.45 -2.63
CA VAL A 128 8.25 -8.34 -3.62
C VAL A 128 8.34 -9.76 -3.08
N ASP A 129 8.74 -9.93 -1.81
CA ASP A 129 8.84 -11.25 -1.17
C ASP A 129 7.46 -11.94 -1.09
N VAL A 130 6.39 -11.19 -0.82
CA VAL A 130 4.99 -11.68 -0.86
C VAL A 130 4.65 -12.18 -2.28
N ILE A 131 4.94 -11.42 -3.33
CA ILE A 131 4.65 -11.80 -4.72
C ILE A 131 5.42 -13.08 -5.10
N ILE A 132 6.69 -13.18 -4.74
CA ILE A 132 7.53 -14.36 -4.99
C ILE A 132 6.97 -15.57 -4.24
N ALA A 133 6.61 -15.42 -2.97
CA ALA A 133 6.07 -16.51 -2.15
C ALA A 133 4.72 -17.01 -2.70
N LEU A 134 3.83 -16.11 -3.11
CA LEU A 134 2.56 -16.46 -3.76
C LEU A 134 2.79 -17.23 -5.07
N SER A 135 3.74 -16.80 -5.89
CA SER A 135 4.08 -17.46 -7.14
C SER A 135 4.60 -18.88 -6.90
N LYS A 136 5.51 -19.06 -5.93
CA LYS A 136 6.02 -20.37 -5.51
C LYS A 136 4.92 -21.26 -4.96
N LYS A 137 4.08 -20.72 -4.05
CA LYS A 137 2.96 -21.45 -3.46
C LYS A 137 1.95 -21.90 -4.52
N TRP A 138 1.60 -21.04 -5.47
CA TRP A 138 0.70 -21.39 -6.56
C TRP A 138 1.24 -22.56 -7.40
N ILE A 139 2.54 -22.59 -7.68
CA ILE A 139 3.19 -23.70 -8.41
C ILE A 139 3.14 -25.00 -7.59
N SER A 140 3.43 -24.92 -6.28
CA SER A 140 3.45 -26.10 -5.39
C SER A 140 2.07 -26.69 -5.12
N ASP A 141 1.03 -25.83 -5.05
CA ASP A 141 -0.33 -26.20 -4.68
C ASP A 141 -1.16 -26.65 -5.89
N GLY A 142 -0.54 -27.14 -6.97
CA GLY A 142 -1.21 -27.66 -8.13
C GLY A 142 -1.90 -26.59 -9.00
N LYS A 143 -1.42 -25.36 -8.94
CA LYS A 143 -1.89 -24.21 -9.73
C LYS A 143 -3.35 -23.85 -9.46
N GLN A 144 -3.76 -23.87 -8.22
CA GLN A 144 -5.05 -23.38 -7.74
C GLN A 144 -4.84 -22.35 -6.64
N MET A 145 -5.39 -21.14 -6.80
CA MET A 145 -5.29 -20.07 -5.81
C MET A 145 -6.40 -19.05 -5.96
N GLN A 146 -7.11 -18.79 -4.87
CA GLN A 146 -8.07 -17.69 -4.75
C GLN A 146 -7.83 -17.02 -3.38
N LEU A 147 -7.00 -15.97 -3.37
CA LEU A 147 -6.59 -15.31 -2.15
C LEU A 147 -6.89 -13.81 -2.20
N LEU A 148 -7.32 -13.28 -1.07
CA LEU A 148 -7.34 -11.87 -0.73
C LEU A 148 -6.47 -11.68 0.50
N LEU A 149 -5.49 -10.78 0.45
CA LEU A 149 -4.54 -10.53 1.52
C LEU A 149 -4.39 -9.03 1.79
N ASN A 150 -4.37 -8.67 3.07
CA ASN A 150 -3.86 -7.39 3.52
C ASN A 150 -2.33 -7.41 3.53
N VAL A 151 -1.71 -6.45 2.85
CA VAL A 151 -0.26 -6.32 2.72
C VAL A 151 0.16 -4.99 3.33
N GLY A 152 0.41 -5.01 4.62
CA GLY A 152 0.88 -3.88 5.43
C GLY A 152 2.15 -4.21 6.19
N GLY A 153 2.82 -3.19 6.72
CA GLY A 153 3.84 -3.35 7.75
C GLY A 153 3.21 -3.63 9.13
N PRO A 154 4.01 -4.05 10.12
CA PRO A 154 3.51 -4.37 11.46
C PRO A 154 3.14 -3.13 12.29
N ASN A 155 3.58 -1.94 11.87
CA ASN A 155 3.39 -0.72 12.63
C ASN A 155 2.25 0.13 12.05
N ARG A 156 1.29 0.47 12.92
CA ARG A 156 0.26 1.46 12.66
C ARG A 156 0.82 2.85 12.99
N VAL A 157 1.02 3.67 11.98
CA VAL A 157 1.63 4.99 12.13
C VAL A 157 0.86 6.08 11.40
N SER A 158 0.86 7.30 11.97
CA SER A 158 0.34 8.49 11.32
C SER A 158 1.38 9.14 10.40
N ARG A 159 0.95 10.09 9.54
CA ARG A 159 1.89 10.89 8.73
C ARG A 159 2.89 11.65 9.61
N PHE A 160 2.42 12.17 10.74
CA PHE A 160 3.27 12.83 11.74
C PHE A 160 4.33 11.87 12.29
N GLN A 161 3.94 10.68 12.73
CA GLN A 161 4.87 9.66 13.23
C GLN A 161 5.86 9.17 12.17
N MET A 162 5.45 9.13 10.88
CA MET A 162 6.39 8.83 9.78
C MET A 162 7.49 9.89 9.71
N ALA A 163 7.13 11.19 9.81
CA ALA A 163 8.09 12.28 9.78
C ALA A 163 9.00 12.28 11.01
N GLU A 164 8.47 12.02 12.20
CA GLU A 164 9.27 11.87 13.43
C GLU A 164 10.30 10.74 13.31
N THR A 165 9.91 9.61 12.68
CA THR A 165 10.83 8.48 12.47
C THR A 165 11.98 8.88 11.54
N VAL A 166 11.70 9.58 10.43
CA VAL A 166 12.74 10.09 9.53
C VAL A 166 13.65 11.06 10.24
N ALA A 167 13.08 12.04 10.97
CA ALA A 167 13.86 13.03 11.71
C ALA A 167 14.79 12.38 12.73
N ARG A 168 14.31 11.40 13.49
CA ARG A 168 15.10 10.67 14.48
C ARG A 168 16.25 9.89 13.84
N ILE A 169 16.02 9.23 12.72
CA ILE A 169 17.05 8.46 12.01
C ILE A 169 18.13 9.38 11.43
N ARG A 170 17.73 10.53 10.87
CA ARG A 170 18.63 11.50 10.24
C ARG A 170 19.23 12.53 11.20
N GLY A 171 18.74 12.61 12.43
CA GLY A 171 19.16 13.63 13.40
C GLY A 171 18.66 15.04 13.07
N TYR A 172 17.52 15.16 12.38
CA TYR A 172 16.92 16.46 12.06
C TYR A 172 16.20 17.07 13.26
N ASN A 173 16.05 18.39 13.25
CA ASN A 173 15.36 19.12 14.29
C ASN A 173 13.85 18.79 14.28
N HIS A 174 13.37 18.17 15.36
CA HIS A 174 11.95 17.79 15.51
C HIS A 174 10.99 19.00 15.56
N SER A 175 11.49 20.22 15.89
CA SER A 175 10.65 21.42 15.89
C SER A 175 10.12 21.82 14.49
N LEU A 176 10.73 21.27 13.43
CA LEU A 176 10.28 21.47 12.04
C LEU A 176 9.00 20.68 11.72
N ILE A 177 8.64 19.69 12.53
CA ILE A 177 7.50 18.80 12.29
C ILE A 177 6.31 19.34 13.09
N LYS A 178 5.29 19.84 12.37
CA LYS A 178 4.06 20.35 12.99
C LYS A 178 2.96 19.31 12.92
N SER A 179 2.41 19.00 14.08
CA SER A 179 1.27 18.08 14.22
C SER A 179 -0.04 18.82 13.95
N VAL A 180 -0.78 18.42 12.92
CA VAL A 180 -2.08 19.01 12.57
C VAL A 180 -3.12 17.93 12.33
N SER A 181 -4.41 18.26 12.48
CA SER A 181 -5.50 17.37 12.09
C SER A 181 -5.73 17.43 10.59
N ALA A 182 -6.02 16.29 9.96
CA ALA A 182 -6.41 16.22 8.55
C ALA A 182 -7.69 17.02 8.25
N SER A 183 -8.55 17.22 9.26
CA SER A 183 -9.76 18.05 9.15
C SER A 183 -9.49 19.55 9.04
N SER A 184 -8.29 20.01 9.41
CA SER A 184 -7.90 21.43 9.29
C SER A 184 -7.63 21.88 7.87
N VAL A 185 -7.48 20.94 6.90
CA VAL A 185 -7.11 21.24 5.52
C VAL A 185 -8.15 20.70 4.55
N ASN A 186 -8.71 21.58 3.72
CA ASN A 186 -9.58 21.14 2.62
C ASN A 186 -8.73 20.71 1.42
N ARG A 187 -8.63 19.39 1.20
CA ARG A 187 -7.85 18.79 0.08
C ARG A 187 -8.71 18.47 -1.16
N GLY A 188 -10.02 18.78 -1.10
CA GLY A 188 -10.95 18.46 -2.20
C GLY A 188 -11.20 16.96 -2.40
N VAL A 189 -10.58 16.09 -1.60
CA VAL A 189 -10.76 14.63 -1.63
C VAL A 189 -10.84 14.11 -0.20
N ILE A 190 -11.80 13.24 0.08
CA ILE A 190 -11.94 12.57 1.37
C ILE A 190 -10.83 11.49 1.46
N SER A 191 -10.04 11.57 2.53
CA SER A 191 -9.09 10.53 2.92
C SER A 191 -9.61 9.83 4.16
N PRO A 192 -9.63 8.49 4.20
CA PRO A 192 -10.08 7.78 5.40
C PRO A 192 -9.11 8.02 6.56
N ALA A 193 -9.64 8.15 7.79
CA ALA A 193 -8.83 8.46 8.97
C ALA A 193 -7.90 7.28 9.34
N ASP A 194 -8.46 6.12 9.61
CA ASP A 194 -7.69 4.95 10.03
C ASP A 194 -8.03 3.73 9.16
N ILE A 195 -7.15 3.40 8.26
CA ILE A 195 -7.22 2.18 7.43
C ILE A 195 -6.03 1.26 7.71
N SER A 196 -5.59 1.23 8.97
CA SER A 196 -4.64 0.21 9.42
C SER A 196 -5.21 -1.19 9.21
N MET A 197 -4.35 -2.16 8.93
CA MET A 197 -4.73 -3.50 8.53
C MET A 197 -4.18 -4.55 9.47
N ASP A 198 -4.96 -5.57 9.76
CA ASP A 198 -4.50 -6.83 10.33
C ASP A 198 -3.81 -7.63 9.20
N ILE A 199 -2.59 -8.10 9.46
CA ILE A 199 -1.77 -8.87 8.52
C ILE A 199 -1.59 -10.33 8.95
N SER A 200 -2.37 -10.80 9.90
CA SER A 200 -2.24 -12.14 10.47
C SER A 200 -2.45 -13.26 9.44
N ILE A 201 -3.33 -13.04 8.44
CA ILE A 201 -3.54 -14.00 7.34
C ILE A 201 -2.30 -14.07 6.45
N LEU A 202 -1.69 -12.95 6.09
CA LEU A 202 -0.44 -12.91 5.33
C LEU A 202 0.66 -13.72 6.02
N ILE A 203 0.89 -13.47 7.31
CA ILE A 203 1.90 -14.18 8.11
C ILE A 203 1.60 -15.68 8.15
N ARG A 204 0.36 -16.05 8.44
CA ARG A 204 -0.05 -17.46 8.54
C ARG A 204 0.06 -18.22 7.23
N VAL A 205 -0.30 -17.59 6.10
CA VAL A 205 -0.36 -18.26 4.78
C VAL A 205 1.01 -18.34 4.11
N LEU A 206 1.84 -17.30 4.27
CA LEU A 206 3.12 -17.20 3.56
C LEU A 206 4.35 -17.32 4.46
N GLY A 207 4.19 -17.27 5.79
CA GLY A 207 5.32 -17.28 6.73
C GLY A 207 6.19 -16.03 6.68
N ILE A 208 5.70 -14.94 6.06
CA ILE A 208 6.43 -13.69 5.90
C ILE A 208 6.06 -12.75 7.04
N ASN A 209 7.08 -12.26 7.75
CA ASN A 209 6.93 -11.20 8.74
C ASN A 209 7.49 -9.91 8.15
N PRO A 210 6.66 -8.96 7.73
CA PRO A 210 7.13 -7.69 7.19
C PRO A 210 8.02 -6.94 8.19
N CYS A 211 9.03 -6.23 7.71
CA CYS A 211 9.95 -5.49 8.55
C CYS A 211 9.25 -4.33 9.28
N SER A 212 9.82 -3.88 10.40
CA SER A 212 9.31 -2.71 11.10
C SER A 212 9.41 -1.45 10.23
N PHE A 213 8.54 -0.47 10.48
CA PHE A 213 8.58 0.80 9.75
C PHE A 213 9.94 1.49 9.92
N GLU A 214 10.51 1.46 11.13
CA GLU A 214 11.82 2.04 11.40
C GLU A 214 12.94 1.38 10.61
N ASP A 215 13.00 0.04 10.58
CA ASP A 215 14.04 -0.69 9.86
C ASP A 215 13.93 -0.47 8.34
N GLY A 216 12.71 -0.47 7.81
CA GLY A 216 12.46 -0.16 6.41
C GLY A 216 12.84 1.28 6.03
N VAL A 217 12.61 2.26 6.91
CA VAL A 217 13.06 3.66 6.70
C VAL A 217 14.58 3.74 6.73
N ARG A 218 15.26 3.09 7.69
CA ARG A 218 16.74 3.02 7.69
C ARG A 218 17.28 2.48 6.39
N SER A 219 16.79 1.31 5.96
CA SER A 219 17.20 0.70 4.70
C SER A 219 16.92 1.58 3.47
N THR A 220 15.82 2.34 3.50
CA THR A 220 15.47 3.28 2.42
C THR A 220 16.46 4.43 2.33
N LEU A 221 16.85 5.00 3.47
CA LEU A 221 17.70 6.20 3.52
C LEU A 221 19.19 5.88 3.36
N GLU A 222 19.67 4.72 3.84
CA GLU A 222 21.05 4.27 3.68
C GLU A 222 21.40 4.01 2.20
N ILE A 223 20.51 3.39 1.44
CA ILE A 223 20.72 3.16 0.00
C ILE A 223 20.75 4.48 -0.78
N SER A 224 19.95 5.47 -0.35
CA SER A 224 19.91 6.78 -1.01
C SER A 224 21.21 7.59 -0.84
N ASP A 225 21.99 7.33 0.22
CA ASP A 225 23.27 8.02 0.46
C ASP A 225 24.44 7.37 -0.31
N SER A 226 24.23 6.17 -0.86
CA SER A 226 25.23 5.39 -1.60
C SER A 226 25.13 5.56 -3.12
N SER A 227 24.16 6.36 -3.58
CA SER A 227 23.82 6.59 -4.98
C SER A 227 24.14 8.01 -5.41
#